data_9f6096e16c41ab1d026be0400b2e6d37
#
_entry.id   9f6096e16c41ab1d026be0400b2e6d37
#
_cell.length_a   1.000
_cell.length_b   1.000
_cell.length_c   1.000
_cell.angle_alpha   90.00
_cell.angle_beta   90.00
_cell.angle_gamma   90.00
#
_symmetry.space_group_name_H-M   'P 1'
#
loop_
_entity.id
_entity.type
_entity.pdbx_description
1 polymer ?
#
loop_
_entity_poly.entity_id
_entity_poly.type
_entity_poly.pdbx_seq_one_letter_code
_entity_poly.pdbx_strand_id
1 'polypeptide(L)'
;MAWIPQHSAELCVGRVMHKRLRPVVHPFSYSVFFLRITVSRFNEIGNRWLSRDRFNLLSVMTRDYGPRDGSNLDAWARALLARAGITQADGTIVLQAFPRVLGYVFNPISIWYCFDQAGLLRAAICEVNNTFGERHNYLVAHSDERPIEPGDWLTAKKVFYVSPFCEVKGHYRFRFEQTGERAFAQIDYYDAADVDEDAYEGAYEGGGEPGKLIATTVHGKPQALTAASALSAFITHPLMTFGVVARIHWQALKLWVKRVKFISKPKPPVIETTR
;
A
#
# COMPACT_ATOMS: atom_id res chain seq x y z
N MET A 1 6.91 -11.96 16.58
CA MET A 1 6.66 -12.96 15.52
C MET A 1 5.89 -12.29 14.40
N ALA A 2 6.44 -12.29 13.19
CA ALA A 2 5.69 -11.82 12.03
C ALA A 2 4.47 -12.72 11.83
N TRP A 3 3.35 -12.12 11.45
CA TRP A 3 2.11 -12.85 11.35
C TRP A 3 1.74 -13.10 9.88
N ILE A 4 1.55 -14.36 9.54
CA ILE A 4 1.08 -14.83 8.25
C ILE A 4 -0.35 -15.37 8.45
N PRO A 5 -1.34 -15.00 7.58
CA PRO A 5 -2.67 -15.55 7.66
C PRO A 5 -2.67 -17.09 7.69
N GLN A 6 -3.36 -17.68 8.65
CA GLN A 6 -3.54 -19.14 8.69
C GLN A 6 -4.48 -19.64 7.59
N HIS A 7 -5.35 -18.77 7.09
CA HIS A 7 -6.31 -19.04 6.00
C HIS A 7 -5.85 -18.39 4.69
N SER A 8 -6.56 -18.66 3.61
CA SER A 8 -6.30 -18.07 2.28
C SER A 8 -6.40 -16.55 2.27
N ALA A 9 -7.26 -15.98 3.13
CA ALA A 9 -7.37 -14.54 3.31
C ALA A 9 -7.97 -14.17 4.66
N GLU A 10 -7.73 -12.92 5.07
CA GLU A 10 -8.34 -12.24 6.21
C GLU A 10 -8.91 -10.91 5.80
N LEU A 11 -9.96 -10.49 6.50
CA LEU A 11 -10.56 -9.18 6.41
C LEU A 11 -9.97 -8.27 7.48
N CYS A 12 -9.49 -7.10 7.10
CA CYS A 12 -9.05 -6.07 8.02
C CYS A 12 -10.02 -4.88 7.95
N VAL A 13 -10.57 -4.48 9.08
CA VAL A 13 -11.37 -3.25 9.20
C VAL A 13 -10.53 -2.21 9.92
N GLY A 14 -10.47 -1.01 9.37
CA GLY A 14 -9.58 0.00 9.90
C GLY A 14 -9.74 1.38 9.27
N ARG A 15 -8.63 2.10 9.15
CA ARG A 15 -8.61 3.49 8.67
C ARG A 15 -7.40 3.75 7.79
N VAL A 16 -7.60 4.67 6.86
CA VAL A 16 -6.52 5.38 6.18
C VAL A 16 -6.47 6.80 6.74
N MET A 17 -5.27 7.28 7.03
CA MET A 17 -5.01 8.66 7.43
C MET A 17 -3.97 9.26 6.49
N HIS A 18 -4.25 10.46 6.04
CA HIS A 18 -3.30 11.29 5.31
C HIS A 18 -3.12 12.60 6.07
N LYS A 19 -1.88 13.04 6.21
CA LYS A 19 -1.56 14.34 6.79
C LYS A 19 -0.52 15.03 5.91
N ARG A 20 -0.97 16.02 5.14
CA ARG A 20 -0.07 16.95 4.48
C ARG A 20 0.46 17.94 5.53
N LEU A 21 1.77 18.18 5.54
CA LEU A 21 2.44 19.05 6.51
C LEU A 21 2.77 20.42 5.92
N ARG A 22 3.06 20.49 4.61
CA ARG A 22 3.50 21.69 3.90
C ARG A 22 2.86 21.81 2.52
N PRO A 23 2.71 23.01 1.94
CA PRO A 23 2.85 24.34 2.56
C PRO A 23 1.70 24.64 3.52
N VAL A 24 0.61 23.86 3.47
CA VAL A 24 -0.58 24.00 4.32
C VAL A 24 -0.84 22.66 5.00
N VAL A 25 -1.01 22.67 6.32
CA VAL A 25 -1.41 21.49 7.09
C VAL A 25 -2.82 21.07 6.70
N HIS A 26 -2.95 19.81 6.24
CA HIS A 26 -4.22 19.29 5.78
C HIS A 26 -4.36 17.79 6.13
N PRO A 27 -4.83 17.48 7.36
CA PRO A 27 -5.11 16.11 7.77
C PRO A 27 -6.51 15.68 7.34
N PHE A 28 -6.64 14.42 6.95
CA PHE A 28 -7.94 13.77 6.82
C PHE A 28 -7.80 12.26 7.04
N SER A 29 -8.89 11.64 7.49
CA SER A 29 -8.94 10.19 7.67
C SER A 29 -10.30 9.65 7.27
N TYR A 30 -10.33 8.36 6.91
CA TYR A 30 -11.57 7.68 6.57
C TYR A 30 -11.48 6.18 6.90
N SER A 31 -12.64 5.62 7.23
CA SER A 31 -12.74 4.19 7.50
C SER A 31 -12.67 3.39 6.20
N VAL A 32 -12.01 2.25 6.27
CA VAL A 32 -11.84 1.31 5.15
C VAL A 32 -11.91 -0.12 5.66
N PHE A 33 -12.08 -1.05 4.73
CA PHE A 33 -11.69 -2.43 4.94
C PHE A 33 -10.82 -2.89 3.77
N PHE A 34 -9.93 -3.81 4.03
CA PHE A 34 -9.04 -4.40 3.04
C PHE A 34 -8.82 -5.88 3.34
N LEU A 35 -8.30 -6.59 2.38
CA LEU A 35 -7.98 -8.01 2.52
C LEU A 35 -6.47 -8.19 2.68
N ARG A 36 -6.08 -9.19 3.46
CA ARG A 36 -4.74 -9.75 3.49
C ARG A 36 -4.85 -11.17 2.95
N ILE A 37 -4.23 -11.41 1.81
CA ILE A 37 -4.41 -12.60 0.98
C ILE A 37 -3.09 -13.36 0.93
N THR A 38 -3.07 -14.62 1.32
CA THR A 38 -1.95 -15.53 1.06
C THR A 38 -1.93 -15.84 -0.43
N VAL A 39 -0.94 -15.32 -1.15
CA VAL A 39 -0.94 -15.31 -2.63
C VAL A 39 -0.93 -16.71 -3.22
N SER A 40 -0.17 -17.65 -2.63
CA SER A 40 -0.16 -19.06 -3.06
C SER A 40 -1.52 -19.76 -2.91
N ARG A 41 -2.40 -19.22 -2.05
CA ARG A 41 -3.75 -19.72 -1.79
C ARG A 41 -4.85 -18.83 -2.37
N PHE A 42 -4.49 -17.94 -3.32
CA PHE A 42 -5.44 -16.99 -3.94
C PHE A 42 -6.65 -17.73 -4.56
N ASN A 43 -6.44 -18.94 -5.05
CA ASN A 43 -7.49 -19.76 -5.65
C ASN A 43 -8.56 -20.26 -4.67
N GLU A 44 -8.27 -20.26 -3.37
CA GLU A 44 -9.18 -20.71 -2.31
C GLU A 44 -10.11 -19.60 -1.80
N ILE A 45 -9.93 -18.35 -2.27
CA ILE A 45 -10.71 -17.21 -1.78
C ILE A 45 -12.13 -17.30 -2.32
N GLY A 46 -13.10 -17.22 -1.41
CA GLY A 46 -14.49 -17.08 -1.77
C GLY A 46 -15.44 -17.45 -0.63
N ASN A 47 -16.60 -16.81 -0.63
CA ASN A 47 -17.75 -17.14 0.19
C ASN A 47 -19.01 -16.60 -0.49
N ARG A 48 -20.18 -16.67 0.17
CA ARG A 48 -21.45 -16.22 -0.41
C ARG A 48 -21.41 -14.77 -0.94
N TRP A 49 -20.65 -13.87 -0.30
CA TRP A 49 -20.64 -12.43 -0.58
C TRP A 49 -19.33 -11.91 -1.18
N LEU A 50 -18.30 -12.74 -1.23
CA LEU A 50 -17.03 -12.44 -1.84
C LEU A 50 -16.66 -13.53 -2.85
N SER A 51 -16.31 -13.13 -4.06
CA SER A 51 -15.90 -14.05 -5.13
C SER A 51 -14.54 -13.69 -5.70
N ARG A 52 -13.84 -14.70 -6.20
CA ARG A 52 -12.64 -14.56 -7.00
C ARG A 52 -12.99 -14.58 -8.50
N ASP A 53 -12.37 -13.70 -9.27
CA ASP A 53 -12.44 -13.60 -10.75
C ASP A 53 -13.86 -13.59 -11.33
N ARG A 54 -14.87 -13.24 -10.52
CA ARG A 54 -16.25 -13.05 -10.94
C ARG A 54 -16.95 -11.98 -10.11
N PHE A 55 -18.03 -11.43 -10.63
CA PHE A 55 -18.83 -10.42 -9.95
C PHE A 55 -19.50 -10.96 -8.68
N ASN A 56 -19.48 -10.14 -7.62
CA ASN A 56 -20.26 -10.33 -6.38
C ASN A 56 -20.36 -8.97 -5.66
N LEU A 57 -20.97 -8.92 -4.48
CA LEU A 57 -20.96 -7.71 -3.62
C LEU A 57 -19.52 -7.26 -3.35
N LEU A 58 -18.66 -8.20 -2.99
CA LEU A 58 -17.22 -8.05 -2.94
C LEU A 58 -16.57 -9.00 -3.93
N SER A 59 -15.49 -8.59 -4.56
CA SER A 59 -14.71 -9.50 -5.40
C SER A 59 -13.22 -9.12 -5.43
N VAL A 60 -12.39 -10.12 -5.63
CA VAL A 60 -10.97 -9.97 -5.94
C VAL A 60 -10.74 -10.53 -7.34
N MET A 61 -10.10 -9.76 -8.19
CA MET A 61 -9.80 -10.18 -9.56
C MET A 61 -8.29 -10.30 -9.71
N THR A 62 -7.78 -11.43 -10.18
CA THR A 62 -6.36 -11.65 -10.46
C THR A 62 -5.77 -10.49 -11.28
N ARG A 63 -6.53 -10.02 -12.28
CA ARG A 63 -6.14 -8.91 -13.18
C ARG A 63 -6.08 -7.53 -12.53
N ASP A 64 -6.45 -7.37 -11.27
CA ASP A 64 -6.38 -6.07 -10.57
C ASP A 64 -5.01 -5.84 -9.92
N TYR A 65 -4.19 -6.88 -9.81
CA TYR A 65 -2.94 -6.88 -9.07
C TYR A 65 -1.76 -7.38 -9.92
N GLY A 66 -0.57 -6.95 -9.55
CA GLY A 66 0.66 -7.43 -10.16
C GLY A 66 0.71 -7.19 -11.68
N PRO A 67 0.89 -8.23 -12.52
CA PRO A 67 1.05 -8.07 -13.96
C PRO A 67 -0.23 -7.61 -14.67
N ARG A 68 -1.41 -7.81 -14.05
CA ARG A 68 -2.75 -7.44 -14.55
C ARG A 68 -3.20 -8.14 -15.84
N ASP A 69 -2.50 -9.14 -16.27
CA ASP A 69 -2.82 -10.00 -17.41
C ASP A 69 -3.56 -11.29 -17.02
N GLY A 70 -3.81 -11.47 -15.71
CA GLY A 70 -4.43 -12.67 -15.16
C GLY A 70 -3.45 -13.82 -14.90
N SER A 71 -2.15 -13.61 -15.10
CA SER A 71 -1.13 -14.61 -14.82
C SER A 71 -0.93 -14.87 -13.31
N ASN A 72 -0.09 -15.85 -13.00
CA ASN A 72 0.15 -16.27 -11.63
C ASN A 72 0.82 -15.18 -10.79
N LEU A 73 0.12 -14.70 -9.76
CA LEU A 73 0.54 -13.59 -8.90
C LEU A 73 1.78 -13.94 -8.06
N ASP A 74 1.88 -15.20 -7.55
CA ASP A 74 3.03 -15.65 -6.77
C ASP A 74 4.30 -15.71 -7.64
N ALA A 75 4.18 -16.29 -8.82
CA ALA A 75 5.29 -16.34 -9.78
C ALA A 75 5.77 -14.94 -10.20
N TRP A 76 4.85 -14.00 -10.42
CA TRP A 76 5.19 -12.63 -10.74
C TRP A 76 5.97 -11.94 -9.61
N ALA A 77 5.50 -12.04 -8.37
CA ALA A 77 6.17 -11.42 -7.24
C ALA A 77 7.56 -12.02 -7.01
N ARG A 78 7.70 -13.36 -7.10
CA ARG A 78 9.00 -14.03 -7.01
C ARG A 78 9.96 -13.64 -8.12
N ALA A 79 9.46 -13.45 -9.35
CA ALA A 79 10.28 -12.94 -10.45
C ALA A 79 10.78 -11.51 -10.22
N LEU A 80 10.00 -10.64 -9.54
CA LEU A 80 10.46 -9.32 -9.13
C LEU A 80 11.56 -9.40 -8.07
N LEU A 81 11.38 -10.23 -7.03
CA LEU A 81 12.37 -10.45 -5.99
C LEU A 81 13.69 -10.97 -6.58
N ALA A 82 13.63 -12.00 -7.44
CA ALA A 82 14.79 -12.58 -8.09
C ALA A 82 15.55 -11.55 -8.96
N ARG A 83 14.82 -10.74 -9.75
CA ARG A 83 15.44 -9.66 -10.55
C ARG A 83 16.13 -8.60 -9.71
N ALA A 84 15.63 -8.36 -8.50
CA ALA A 84 16.21 -7.41 -7.55
C ALA A 84 17.35 -8.04 -6.70
N GLY A 85 17.66 -9.33 -6.91
CA GLY A 85 18.69 -10.06 -6.16
C GLY A 85 18.29 -10.38 -4.72
N ILE A 86 16.99 -10.37 -4.40
CA ILE A 86 16.49 -10.72 -3.06
C ILE A 86 16.23 -12.22 -3.02
N THR A 87 17.04 -12.94 -2.23
CA THR A 87 17.05 -14.40 -2.14
C THR A 87 16.41 -14.92 -0.85
N GLN A 88 16.45 -14.13 0.21
CA GLN A 88 15.96 -14.54 1.53
C GLN A 88 14.42 -14.51 1.66
N ALA A 89 13.71 -13.86 0.74
CA ALA A 89 12.24 -13.78 0.73
C ALA A 89 11.62 -14.99 0.02
N ASP A 90 11.98 -16.21 0.44
CA ASP A 90 11.65 -17.49 -0.23
C ASP A 90 10.39 -18.17 0.32
N GLY A 91 9.78 -17.63 1.37
CA GLY A 91 8.59 -18.16 2.03
C GLY A 91 7.27 -17.64 1.47
N THR A 92 6.33 -17.38 2.36
CA THR A 92 4.96 -16.94 2.03
C THR A 92 4.94 -15.49 1.53
N ILE A 93 4.11 -15.22 0.52
CA ILE A 93 3.79 -13.86 0.08
C ILE A 93 2.35 -13.53 0.48
N VAL A 94 2.16 -12.40 1.16
CA VAL A 94 0.85 -11.89 1.59
C VAL A 94 0.56 -10.58 0.88
N LEU A 95 -0.53 -10.53 0.10
CA LEU A 95 -1.02 -9.33 -0.58
C LEU A 95 -2.03 -8.60 0.31
N GLN A 96 -1.76 -7.36 0.66
CA GLN A 96 -2.72 -6.44 1.26
C GLN A 96 -3.31 -5.55 0.16
N ALA A 97 -4.63 -5.63 -0.06
CA ALA A 97 -5.29 -4.88 -1.12
C ALA A 97 -6.77 -4.62 -0.83
N PHE A 98 -7.33 -3.60 -1.47
CA PHE A 98 -8.77 -3.35 -1.44
C PHE A 98 -9.50 -4.28 -2.41
N PRO A 99 -10.59 -4.94 -2.01
CA PRO A 99 -11.44 -5.69 -2.94
C PRO A 99 -12.28 -4.74 -3.80
N ARG A 100 -12.81 -5.26 -4.89
CA ARG A 100 -13.91 -4.61 -5.62
C ARG A 100 -15.15 -4.58 -4.75
N VAL A 101 -15.86 -3.47 -4.79
CA VAL A 101 -17.18 -3.31 -4.20
C VAL A 101 -18.17 -3.08 -5.35
N LEU A 102 -19.16 -3.95 -5.53
CA LEU A 102 -20.11 -3.91 -6.65
C LEU A 102 -19.42 -3.82 -8.02
N GLY A 103 -18.32 -4.54 -8.19
CA GLY A 103 -17.54 -4.58 -9.43
C GLY A 103 -16.58 -3.42 -9.64
N TYR A 104 -16.62 -2.36 -8.83
CA TYR A 104 -15.71 -1.23 -8.94
C TYR A 104 -14.52 -1.37 -7.99
N VAL A 105 -13.31 -1.09 -8.47
CA VAL A 105 -12.07 -1.10 -7.68
C VAL A 105 -11.29 0.19 -7.86
N PHE A 106 -10.69 0.65 -6.78
CA PHE A 106 -9.59 1.59 -6.79
C PHE A 106 -8.64 1.24 -5.64
N ASN A 107 -7.47 0.73 -6.00
CA ASN A 107 -6.36 0.44 -5.09
C ASN A 107 -5.29 1.51 -5.26
N PRO A 108 -5.24 2.56 -4.44
CA PRO A 108 -4.17 3.55 -4.53
C PRO A 108 -2.81 2.92 -4.21
N ILE A 109 -2.81 1.92 -3.36
CA ILE A 109 -1.64 1.10 -3.05
C ILE A 109 -2.05 -0.32 -2.69
N SER A 110 -1.37 -1.31 -3.25
CA SER A 110 -1.35 -2.70 -2.80
C SER A 110 0.04 -3.01 -2.25
N ILE A 111 0.12 -3.76 -1.15
CA ILE A 111 1.39 -4.09 -0.51
C ILE A 111 1.56 -5.60 -0.47
N TRP A 112 2.66 -6.08 -1.04
CA TRP A 112 3.03 -7.49 -1.07
C TRP A 112 4.12 -7.71 -0.02
N TYR A 113 3.77 -8.33 1.09
CA TYR A 113 4.70 -8.67 2.16
C TYR A 113 5.34 -10.01 1.84
N CYS A 114 6.66 -10.02 1.64
CA CYS A 114 7.43 -11.20 1.23
C CYS A 114 8.23 -11.73 2.42
N PHE A 115 7.81 -12.87 2.92
CA PHE A 115 8.40 -13.52 4.10
C PHE A 115 9.41 -14.59 3.70
N ASP A 116 10.29 -14.96 4.62
CA ASP A 116 11.11 -16.17 4.50
C ASP A 116 10.38 -17.41 5.02
N GLN A 117 11.04 -18.58 4.95
CA GLN A 117 10.50 -19.85 5.45
C GLN A 117 10.26 -19.85 6.96
N ALA A 118 10.97 -19.01 7.72
CA ALA A 118 10.78 -18.85 9.16
C ALA A 118 9.63 -17.87 9.52
N GLY A 119 9.01 -17.25 8.50
CA GLY A 119 7.92 -16.29 8.66
C GLY A 119 8.41 -14.90 9.05
N LEU A 120 9.67 -14.55 8.81
CA LEU A 120 10.20 -13.20 9.01
C LEU A 120 10.03 -12.39 7.73
N LEU A 121 9.59 -11.12 7.85
CA LEU A 121 9.42 -10.23 6.72
C LEU A 121 10.79 -9.82 6.16
N ARG A 122 11.07 -10.09 4.89
CA ARG A 122 12.35 -9.79 4.22
C ARG A 122 12.26 -8.64 3.22
N ALA A 123 11.12 -8.54 2.54
CA ALA A 123 10.90 -7.50 1.54
C ALA A 123 9.43 -7.10 1.48
N ALA A 124 9.15 -5.92 0.95
CA ALA A 124 7.81 -5.53 0.56
C ALA A 124 7.80 -4.91 -0.84
N ILE A 125 6.80 -5.29 -1.67
CA ILE A 125 6.54 -4.66 -2.95
C ILE A 125 5.34 -3.74 -2.77
N CYS A 126 5.55 -2.42 -2.88
CA CYS A 126 4.50 -1.42 -2.79
C CYS A 126 4.05 -1.05 -4.20
N GLU A 127 2.97 -1.67 -4.68
CA GLU A 127 2.34 -1.39 -5.97
C GLU A 127 1.47 -0.15 -5.85
N VAL A 128 1.95 0.99 -6.35
CA VAL A 128 1.28 2.29 -6.27
C VAL A 128 0.56 2.58 -7.58
N ASN A 129 -0.69 2.98 -7.49
CA ASN A 129 -1.55 3.33 -8.62
C ASN A 129 -1.98 4.79 -8.54
N ASN A 130 -1.97 5.47 -9.67
CA ASN A 130 -2.55 6.80 -9.77
C ASN A 130 -3.97 6.76 -10.37
N THR A 131 -4.65 7.90 -10.35
CA THR A 131 -6.00 8.04 -10.94
C THR A 131 -5.99 8.10 -12.48
N PHE A 132 -4.83 8.05 -13.12
CA PHE A 132 -4.65 8.06 -14.58
C PHE A 132 -4.51 6.66 -15.18
N GLY A 133 -4.65 5.60 -14.36
CA GLY A 133 -4.50 4.21 -14.80
C GLY A 133 -3.07 3.71 -14.88
N GLU A 134 -2.09 4.50 -14.44
CA GLU A 134 -0.68 4.13 -14.39
C GLU A 134 -0.31 3.55 -13.03
N ARG A 135 0.78 2.79 -13.00
CA ARG A 135 1.30 2.15 -11.79
C ARG A 135 2.82 2.16 -11.74
N HIS A 136 3.34 1.95 -10.54
CA HIS A 136 4.76 1.73 -10.29
C HIS A 136 4.95 0.88 -9.03
N ASN A 137 5.93 -0.02 -9.05
CA ASN A 137 6.26 -0.89 -7.94
C ASN A 137 7.54 -0.38 -7.25
N TYR A 138 7.44 -0.05 -5.97
CA TYR A 138 8.60 0.19 -5.11
C TYR A 138 8.91 -1.09 -4.36
N LEU A 139 10.05 -1.70 -4.65
CA LEU A 139 10.53 -2.87 -3.92
C LEU A 139 11.47 -2.40 -2.82
N VAL A 140 11.12 -2.66 -1.57
CA VAL A 140 11.88 -2.23 -0.41
C VAL A 140 12.32 -3.42 0.44
N ALA A 141 13.59 -3.43 0.79
CA ALA A 141 14.25 -4.44 1.63
C ALA A 141 15.53 -3.82 2.19
N HIS A 142 16.07 -4.37 3.26
CA HIS A 142 17.43 -4.03 3.70
C HIS A 142 18.46 -4.48 2.65
N SER A 143 19.57 -3.75 2.55
CA SER A 143 20.64 -4.06 1.59
C SER A 143 21.34 -5.40 1.89
N ASP A 144 21.39 -5.78 3.16
CA ASP A 144 21.95 -7.03 3.67
C ASP A 144 20.90 -8.16 3.76
N GLU A 145 19.69 -7.93 3.27
CA GLU A 145 18.53 -8.84 3.33
C GLU A 145 18.14 -9.29 4.77
N ARG A 146 18.57 -8.57 5.83
CA ARG A 146 18.10 -8.88 7.19
C ARG A 146 16.58 -8.71 7.30
N PRO A 147 15.92 -9.35 8.28
CA PRO A 147 14.49 -9.17 8.50
C PRO A 147 14.12 -7.70 8.71
N ILE A 148 12.95 -7.32 8.20
CA ILE A 148 12.33 -6.03 8.46
C ILE A 148 11.58 -6.13 9.79
N GLU A 149 12.04 -5.38 10.79
CA GLU A 149 11.45 -5.37 12.13
C GLU A 149 10.43 -4.25 12.29
N PRO A 150 9.49 -4.37 13.26
CA PRO A 150 8.64 -3.26 13.64
C PRO A 150 9.48 -2.05 14.09
N GLY A 151 9.33 -0.92 13.38
CA GLY A 151 10.13 0.28 13.65
C GLY A 151 11.16 0.59 12.57
N ASP A 152 11.58 -0.39 11.78
CA ASP A 152 12.50 -0.16 10.65
C ASP A 152 11.87 0.75 9.60
N TRP A 153 12.68 1.69 9.11
CA TRP A 153 12.34 2.52 7.98
C TRP A 153 13.12 2.08 6.73
N LEU A 154 12.40 1.88 5.65
CA LEU A 154 12.95 1.53 4.35
C LEU A 154 12.71 2.67 3.39
N THR A 155 13.71 3.04 2.62
CA THR A 155 13.66 4.21 1.74
C THR A 155 13.61 3.80 0.28
N ALA A 156 12.81 4.50 -0.54
CA ALA A 156 12.82 4.37 -1.99
C ALA A 156 12.72 5.74 -2.65
N LYS A 157 13.53 5.98 -3.70
CA LYS A 157 13.48 7.20 -4.50
C LYS A 157 12.12 7.34 -5.18
N LYS A 158 11.49 8.52 -5.04
CA LYS A 158 10.22 8.78 -5.71
C LYS A 158 10.44 9.03 -7.19
N VAL A 159 9.95 8.11 -8.02
CA VAL A 159 10.04 8.18 -9.49
C VAL A 159 8.69 8.24 -10.20
N PHE A 160 7.59 8.06 -9.45
CA PHE A 160 6.24 7.94 -9.98
C PHE A 160 5.34 9.12 -9.59
N TYR A 161 4.57 9.62 -10.57
CA TYR A 161 3.61 10.71 -10.38
C TYR A 161 2.26 10.20 -9.90
N VAL A 162 1.87 10.59 -8.69
CA VAL A 162 0.63 10.13 -8.05
C VAL A 162 -0.41 11.23 -7.85
N SER A 163 0.00 12.50 -7.83
CA SER A 163 -0.90 13.63 -7.52
C SER A 163 -0.38 14.92 -8.13
N PRO A 164 -1.28 15.79 -8.64
CA PRO A 164 -0.91 17.10 -9.18
C PRO A 164 -0.39 18.09 -8.12
N PHE A 165 -0.39 17.73 -6.86
CA PHE A 165 0.11 18.54 -5.74
C PHE A 165 1.43 18.03 -5.16
N CYS A 166 2.09 17.06 -5.84
CA CYS A 166 3.34 16.47 -5.40
C CYS A 166 4.29 16.29 -6.60
N GLU A 167 5.46 16.89 -6.54
CA GLU A 167 6.51 16.72 -7.56
C GLU A 167 7.03 15.28 -7.58
N VAL A 168 7.61 14.88 -8.73
CA VAL A 168 8.34 13.60 -8.85
C VAL A 168 9.80 13.88 -8.47
N LYS A 169 10.06 14.01 -7.16
CA LYS A 169 11.39 14.23 -6.56
C LYS A 169 11.39 13.70 -5.14
N GLY A 170 12.60 13.64 -4.52
CA GLY A 170 12.76 13.17 -3.16
C GLY A 170 12.49 11.66 -3.02
N HIS A 171 12.03 11.25 -1.87
CA HIS A 171 11.92 9.83 -1.55
C HIS A 171 10.69 9.53 -0.69
N TYR A 172 10.32 8.26 -0.66
CA TYR A 172 9.40 7.69 0.30
C TYR A 172 10.15 6.95 1.39
N ARG A 173 9.63 6.99 2.61
CA ARG A 173 10.03 6.09 3.69
C ARG A 173 8.85 5.22 4.07
N PHE A 174 9.10 3.92 4.19
CA PHE A 174 8.10 2.90 4.49
C PHE A 174 8.39 2.25 5.83
N ARG A 175 7.34 2.03 6.62
CA ARG A 175 7.40 1.26 7.86
C ARG A 175 6.22 0.31 7.93
N PHE A 176 6.48 -0.92 8.34
CA PHE A 176 5.48 -1.98 8.40
C PHE A 176 5.43 -2.60 9.79
N GLU A 177 4.21 -2.93 10.23
CA GLU A 177 3.97 -3.73 11.42
C GLU A 177 2.83 -4.69 11.11
N GLN A 178 3.13 -5.97 11.10
CA GLN A 178 2.20 -7.03 10.76
C GLN A 178 2.13 -8.01 11.92
N THR A 179 1.02 -8.01 12.64
CA THR A 179 0.74 -8.91 13.78
C THR A 179 -0.63 -9.54 13.62
N GLY A 180 -0.97 -10.52 14.47
CA GLY A 180 -2.32 -11.10 14.51
C GLY A 180 -3.41 -10.09 14.94
N GLU A 181 -3.02 -8.98 15.58
CA GLU A 181 -3.95 -7.96 16.08
C GLU A 181 -3.92 -6.68 15.24
N ARG A 182 -2.85 -6.46 14.48
CA ARG A 182 -2.64 -5.20 13.75
C ARG A 182 -1.97 -5.41 12.40
N ALA A 183 -2.63 -4.97 11.35
CA ALA A 183 -2.05 -4.71 10.05
C ALA A 183 -1.79 -3.21 9.94
N PHE A 184 -0.53 -2.80 9.83
CA PHE A 184 -0.14 -1.39 9.77
C PHE A 184 0.93 -1.18 8.71
N ALA A 185 0.74 -0.14 7.91
CA ALA A 185 1.74 0.39 6.99
C ALA A 185 1.75 1.92 7.10
N GLN A 186 2.93 2.50 7.18
CA GLN A 186 3.16 3.94 7.12
C GLN A 186 4.04 4.26 5.92
N ILE A 187 3.66 5.31 5.20
CA ILE A 187 4.36 5.79 4.01
C ILE A 187 4.50 7.29 4.16
N ASP A 188 5.71 7.74 4.35
CA ASP A 188 6.04 9.15 4.48
C ASP A 188 6.74 9.63 3.21
N TYR A 189 6.30 10.76 2.69
CA TYR A 189 6.90 11.38 1.51
C TYR A 189 7.71 12.62 1.91
N TYR A 190 8.95 12.63 1.46
CA TYR A 190 9.93 13.71 1.62
C TYR A 190 10.23 14.31 0.25
N ASP A 191 10.10 15.65 0.10
CA ASP A 191 10.32 16.36 -1.17
C ASP A 191 11.70 16.99 -1.28
N ALA A 192 12.54 16.93 -0.23
CA ALA A 192 13.94 17.30 -0.28
C ALA A 192 14.75 16.23 -1.02
N ALA A 193 15.65 16.66 -1.89
CA ALA A 193 16.70 15.80 -2.42
C ALA A 193 17.70 15.55 -1.28
N ASP A 194 18.05 14.26 -1.09
CA ASP A 194 19.13 13.77 -0.25
C ASP A 194 19.39 14.57 1.05
N VAL A 195 18.69 14.21 2.10
CA VAL A 195 19.16 14.48 3.45
C VAL A 195 19.95 13.24 3.84
N ASP A 196 21.27 13.39 4.05
CA ASP A 196 22.14 12.33 4.52
C ASP A 196 21.50 11.59 5.69
N GLU A 197 21.50 10.25 5.65
CA GLU A 197 20.92 9.42 6.73
C GLU A 197 21.50 9.76 8.11
N ASP A 198 22.74 10.24 8.15
CA ASP A 198 23.45 10.66 9.38
C ASP A 198 22.95 12.00 9.96
N ALA A 199 22.15 12.78 9.24
CA ALA A 199 21.63 14.07 9.72
C ALA A 199 20.38 13.94 10.64
N TYR A 200 19.89 12.74 10.90
CA TYR A 200 18.63 12.51 11.65
C TYR A 200 18.78 12.40 13.17
N GLU A 201 19.99 12.44 13.74
CA GLU A 201 20.20 12.36 15.19
C GLU A 201 19.98 13.68 15.96
N GLY A 202 19.61 14.76 15.29
CA GLY A 202 19.28 16.06 15.91
C GLY A 202 17.78 16.30 16.04
N ALA A 203 17.22 16.21 17.26
CA ALA A 203 15.83 16.54 17.55
C ALA A 203 15.54 18.00 17.21
N TYR A 204 14.60 18.25 16.27
CA TYR A 204 14.02 19.56 16.05
C TYR A 204 12.87 19.79 17.04
N GLU A 205 13.01 20.77 17.89
CA GLU A 205 11.96 21.34 18.73
C GLU A 205 10.93 22.04 17.81
N GLY A 206 9.95 21.29 17.32
CA GLY A 206 8.93 21.81 16.41
C GLY A 206 8.09 20.73 15.73
N GLY A 207 8.30 19.48 16.02
CA GLY A 207 7.38 18.38 15.68
C GLY A 207 7.32 17.93 14.22
N GLY A 208 8.23 18.36 13.33
CA GLY A 208 8.28 17.92 11.94
C GLY A 208 9.70 17.56 11.50
N GLU A 209 9.90 16.33 10.99
CA GLU A 209 11.17 15.95 10.36
C GLU A 209 11.42 16.84 9.13
N PRO A 210 12.68 17.36 8.93
CA PRO A 210 13.02 18.18 7.77
C PRO A 210 12.64 17.48 6.46
N GLY A 211 12.09 18.23 5.51
CA GLY A 211 11.74 17.68 4.19
C GLY A 211 10.44 16.87 4.13
N LYS A 212 9.86 16.45 5.24
CA LYS A 212 8.60 15.68 5.24
C LYS A 212 7.43 16.51 4.75
N LEU A 213 6.78 16.03 3.68
CA LEU A 213 5.66 16.71 3.04
C LEU A 213 4.32 16.05 3.39
N ILE A 214 4.26 14.72 3.33
CA ILE A 214 3.03 13.96 3.58
C ILE A 214 3.36 12.74 4.45
N ALA A 215 2.53 12.50 5.46
CA ALA A 215 2.48 11.24 6.19
C ALA A 215 1.18 10.52 5.84
N THR A 216 1.29 9.24 5.50
CA THR A 216 0.14 8.38 5.19
C THR A 216 0.22 7.12 6.04
N THR A 217 -0.88 6.74 6.68
CA THR A 217 -0.98 5.46 7.36
C THR A 217 -2.20 4.68 6.90
N VAL A 218 -2.03 3.38 6.75
CA VAL A 218 -3.11 2.41 6.57
C VAL A 218 -3.01 1.42 7.71
N HIS A 219 -4.06 1.30 8.49
CA HIS A 219 -4.08 0.32 9.57
C HIS A 219 -5.44 -0.35 9.67
N GLY A 220 -5.47 -1.58 10.17
CA GLY A 220 -6.70 -2.33 10.41
C GLY A 220 -6.49 -3.48 11.38
N LYS A 221 -7.59 -3.96 11.95
CA LYS A 221 -7.62 -5.14 12.80
C LYS A 221 -7.98 -6.35 11.95
N PRO A 222 -7.09 -7.36 11.84
CA PRO A 222 -7.38 -8.60 11.14
C PRO A 222 -8.51 -9.39 11.82
N GLN A 223 -9.34 -10.02 11.03
CA GLN A 223 -10.38 -10.94 11.46
C GLN A 223 -10.63 -12.00 10.38
N ALA A 224 -11.24 -13.12 10.77
CA ALA A 224 -11.57 -14.19 9.85
C ALA A 224 -12.45 -13.68 8.70
N LEU A 225 -12.12 -14.04 7.46
CA LEU A 225 -12.91 -13.76 6.27
C LEU A 225 -14.05 -14.78 6.15
N THR A 226 -15.17 -14.52 6.83
CA THR A 226 -16.39 -15.31 6.76
C THR A 226 -17.44 -14.62 5.89
N ALA A 227 -18.53 -15.31 5.56
CA ALA A 227 -19.67 -14.69 4.88
C ALA A 227 -20.30 -13.56 5.73
N ALA A 228 -20.35 -13.73 7.05
CA ALA A 228 -20.86 -12.72 7.98
C ALA A 228 -19.95 -11.47 8.02
N SER A 229 -18.63 -11.65 8.17
CA SER A 229 -17.70 -10.52 8.19
C SER A 229 -17.62 -9.78 6.85
N ALA A 230 -17.71 -10.50 5.73
CA ALA A 230 -17.74 -9.91 4.39
C ALA A 230 -19.02 -9.06 4.19
N LEU A 231 -20.18 -9.58 4.57
CA LEU A 231 -21.45 -8.84 4.50
C LEU A 231 -21.43 -7.63 5.44
N SER A 232 -20.96 -7.79 6.67
CA SER A 232 -20.81 -6.69 7.63
C SER A 232 -19.92 -5.58 7.09
N ALA A 233 -18.77 -5.91 6.50
CA ALA A 233 -17.87 -4.93 5.88
C ALA A 233 -18.54 -4.19 4.72
N PHE A 234 -19.30 -4.89 3.88
CA PHE A 234 -20.07 -4.28 2.80
C PHE A 234 -21.15 -3.32 3.32
N ILE A 235 -21.95 -3.73 4.33
CA ILE A 235 -23.02 -2.90 4.90
C ILE A 235 -22.46 -1.66 5.60
N THR A 236 -21.37 -1.80 6.33
CA THR A 236 -20.76 -0.68 7.06
C THR A 236 -19.95 0.27 6.16
N HIS A 237 -19.55 -0.21 4.98
CA HIS A 237 -18.77 0.56 4.00
C HIS A 237 -19.30 0.40 2.56
N PRO A 238 -20.60 0.63 2.30
CA PRO A 238 -21.28 0.15 1.08
C PRO A 238 -20.72 0.76 -0.21
N LEU A 239 -20.16 1.94 -0.15
CA LEU A 239 -19.57 2.64 -1.30
C LEU A 239 -18.11 3.00 -1.04
N MET A 240 -17.38 2.14 -0.30
CA MET A 240 -16.01 2.46 0.12
C MET A 240 -15.14 2.90 -1.06
N THR A 241 -15.11 2.12 -2.13
CA THR A 241 -14.24 2.39 -3.29
C THR A 241 -14.65 3.67 -4.02
N PHE A 242 -15.95 3.90 -4.23
CA PHE A 242 -16.45 5.17 -4.77
C PHE A 242 -16.17 6.34 -3.83
N GLY A 243 -16.35 6.11 -2.53
CA GLY A 243 -16.06 7.10 -1.49
C GLY A 243 -14.59 7.49 -1.43
N VAL A 244 -13.67 6.56 -1.67
CA VAL A 244 -12.22 6.85 -1.75
C VAL A 244 -11.94 7.77 -2.94
N VAL A 245 -12.45 7.45 -4.13
CA VAL A 245 -12.25 8.28 -5.33
C VAL A 245 -12.88 9.66 -5.17
N ALA A 246 -14.14 9.74 -4.69
CA ALA A 246 -14.81 11.01 -4.43
C ALA A 246 -14.03 11.87 -3.42
N ARG A 247 -13.50 11.25 -2.35
CA ARG A 247 -12.67 11.95 -1.36
C ARG A 247 -11.35 12.45 -1.94
N ILE A 248 -10.68 11.66 -2.78
CA ILE A 248 -9.45 12.09 -3.46
C ILE A 248 -9.71 13.37 -4.27
N HIS A 249 -10.78 13.41 -5.10
CA HIS A 249 -11.13 14.58 -5.88
C HIS A 249 -11.56 15.77 -5.00
N TRP A 250 -12.31 15.51 -3.94
CA TRP A 250 -12.70 16.53 -2.97
C TRP A 250 -11.49 17.16 -2.24
N GLN A 251 -10.53 16.32 -1.83
CA GLN A 251 -9.30 16.81 -1.21
C GLN A 251 -8.42 17.56 -2.23
N ALA A 252 -8.38 17.11 -3.48
CA ALA A 252 -7.71 17.81 -4.57
C ALA A 252 -8.32 19.22 -4.78
N LEU A 253 -9.65 19.33 -4.82
CA LEU A 253 -10.36 20.60 -4.91
C LEU A 253 -10.02 21.53 -3.72
N LYS A 254 -10.02 21.01 -2.49
CA LYS A 254 -9.63 21.78 -1.30
C LYS A 254 -8.19 22.31 -1.37
N LEU A 255 -7.24 21.49 -1.87
CA LEU A 255 -5.86 21.92 -2.05
C LEU A 255 -5.74 22.99 -3.13
N TRP A 256 -6.49 22.86 -4.21
CA TRP A 256 -6.56 23.86 -5.27
C TRP A 256 -7.11 25.20 -4.77
N VAL A 257 -8.22 25.19 -4.02
CA VAL A 257 -8.78 26.39 -3.37
C VAL A 257 -7.77 27.04 -2.40
N LYS A 258 -6.97 26.22 -1.70
CA LYS A 258 -5.87 26.68 -0.83
C LYS A 258 -4.64 27.16 -1.62
N ARG A 259 -4.72 27.27 -2.95
CA ARG A 259 -3.65 27.73 -3.85
C ARG A 259 -2.36 26.92 -3.75
N VAL A 260 -2.45 25.63 -3.43
CA VAL A 260 -1.29 24.73 -3.50
C VAL A 260 -0.90 24.58 -4.97
N LYS A 261 0.40 24.71 -5.28
CA LYS A 261 0.93 24.67 -6.65
C LYS A 261 0.48 23.41 -7.37
N PHE A 262 -0.10 23.58 -8.56
CA PHE A 262 -0.47 22.50 -9.46
C PHE A 262 0.73 22.12 -10.35
N ILE A 263 1.01 20.85 -10.48
CA ILE A 263 2.15 20.31 -11.20
C ILE A 263 1.62 19.46 -12.36
N SER A 264 2.05 19.79 -13.56
CA SER A 264 1.71 19.02 -14.76
C SER A 264 2.30 17.62 -14.68
N LYS A 265 1.55 16.65 -15.21
CA LYS A 265 1.96 15.25 -15.22
C LYS A 265 3.18 15.05 -16.15
N PRO A 266 4.32 14.56 -15.64
CA PRO A 266 5.47 14.20 -16.46
C PRO A 266 5.20 12.87 -17.19
N LYS A 267 6.11 12.49 -18.09
CA LYS A 267 6.10 11.15 -18.68
C LYS A 267 6.29 10.10 -17.58
N PRO A 268 5.58 8.96 -17.64
CA PRO A 268 5.75 7.88 -16.66
C PRO A 268 7.19 7.31 -16.74
N PRO A 269 7.69 6.73 -15.63
CA PRO A 269 8.98 6.07 -15.63
C PRO A 269 8.99 4.89 -16.62
N VAL A 270 10.10 4.71 -17.31
CA VAL A 270 10.27 3.61 -18.29
C VAL A 270 10.33 2.25 -17.58
N ILE A 271 10.86 2.22 -16.36
CA ILE A 271 10.99 1.01 -15.55
C ILE A 271 9.79 0.94 -14.61
N GLU A 272 9.05 -0.17 -14.66
CA GLU A 272 7.84 -0.37 -13.86
C GLU A 272 8.14 -0.68 -12.37
N THR A 273 9.35 -1.16 -12.06
CA THR A 273 9.76 -1.53 -10.69
C THR A 273 11.12 -0.93 -10.36
N THR A 274 11.21 -0.25 -9.21
CA THR A 274 12.48 0.28 -8.64
C THR A 274 12.73 -0.31 -7.25
N ARG A 275 14.03 -0.43 -6.90
CA ARG A 275 14.52 -0.78 -5.57
C ARG A 275 15.25 0.42 -4.97
#